data_e039e51e609f3968146406a7f7430606
#
_entry.id   e039e51e609f3968146406a7f7430606
#
_cell.length_a   1.000
_cell.length_b   1.000
_cell.length_c   1.000
_cell.angle_alpha   90.00
_cell.angle_beta   90.00
_cell.angle_gamma   90.00
#
_symmetry.space_group_name_H-M   'P 1'
#
loop_
_entity.id
_entity.type
_entity.pdbx_description
1 polymer ?
#
loop_
_entity_poly.entity_id
_entity_poly.type
_entity_poly.pdbx_seq_one_letter_code
_entity_poly.pdbx_strand_id
1 'polypeptide(L)'
;CWVCLGVGYYLDTSHRLDVANADLASDIKGGCKTIYGTIARILEARMANGAGPVTLLNCDNVRHNGERFHDGLIEFLTLSGKQRVIEWLSANATCPNTMVDRITPRPAADLPARIKARTGIDDNAPVMGERFIQWVVEDNFRDVRPALETVGVELVGSVIPYEEAKIRILNASHSCIAWAGTLVGQQYIHESTLTEFIYKIADRYVTEDVIPCLGDNGIDLPAYRDVVPKRFTNPWIQDTNQRVAADGFSKIPAMIAPTLRECYQRGVRPDATAMLPALFYVYMEQWHHGKLPYEYQDGILNASAVHAMFESCPLYTSPSPRDA
;
A
#
# COMPACT_ATOMS: atom_id res chain seq x y z
N CYS A 1 -7.27 -14.91 -18.16
CA CYS A 1 -6.90 -14.44 -16.82
C CYS A 1 -5.71 -13.48 -16.92
N TRP A 2 -5.83 -12.28 -16.41
CA TRP A 2 -4.79 -11.24 -16.46
C TRP A 2 -4.39 -10.83 -15.06
N VAL A 3 -3.10 -10.66 -14.82
CA VAL A 3 -2.58 -10.08 -13.59
C VAL A 3 -2.06 -8.69 -13.93
N CYS A 4 -2.73 -7.66 -13.43
CA CYS A 4 -2.25 -6.30 -13.50
C CYS A 4 -1.44 -6.02 -12.23
N LEU A 5 -0.14 -5.89 -12.35
CA LEU A 5 0.69 -5.33 -11.28
C LEU A 5 0.54 -3.81 -11.35
N GLY A 6 0.16 -3.20 -10.22
CA GLY A 6 -0.26 -1.82 -10.16
C GLY A 6 0.76 -0.83 -10.66
N VAL A 7 0.33 -0.01 -11.57
CA VAL A 7 1.04 1.19 -12.00
C VAL A 7 0.02 2.30 -12.02
N GLY A 8 0.00 3.11 -11.00
CA GLY A 8 -0.79 4.33 -10.86
C GLY A 8 -2.15 4.32 -11.57
N TYR A 9 -3.19 4.65 -10.84
CA TYR A 9 -4.55 4.70 -11.41
C TYR A 9 -4.80 5.97 -12.23
N TYR A 10 -3.77 6.83 -12.40
CA TYR A 10 -3.88 8.11 -13.13
C TYR A 10 -5.06 8.95 -12.66
N LEU A 11 -5.26 9.05 -11.34
CA LEU A 11 -6.38 9.77 -10.75
C LEU A 11 -5.97 11.18 -10.33
N ASP A 12 -6.87 12.12 -10.53
CA ASP A 12 -6.81 13.47 -9.99
C ASP A 12 -7.23 13.51 -8.50
N THR A 13 -7.26 14.70 -7.94
CA THR A 13 -7.67 14.94 -6.54
C THR A 13 -9.14 14.61 -6.24
N SER A 14 -9.98 14.46 -7.29
CA SER A 14 -11.38 14.05 -7.18
C SER A 14 -11.57 12.54 -7.36
N HIS A 15 -10.49 11.77 -7.42
CA HIS A 15 -10.49 10.34 -7.70
C HIS A 15 -11.06 9.96 -9.08
N ARG A 16 -11.00 10.88 -10.05
CA ARG A 16 -11.36 10.67 -11.46
C ARG A 16 -10.07 10.56 -12.28
N LEU A 17 -10.18 9.99 -13.48
CA LEU A 17 -9.03 9.91 -14.38
C LEU A 17 -8.49 11.30 -14.72
N ASP A 18 -7.21 11.51 -14.47
CA ASP A 18 -6.52 12.77 -14.78
C ASP A 18 -6.26 12.89 -16.29
N VAL A 19 -7.21 13.47 -16.98
CA VAL A 19 -7.13 13.69 -18.44
C VAL A 19 -6.05 14.69 -18.84
N ALA A 20 -5.45 15.42 -17.89
CA ALA A 20 -4.29 16.28 -18.14
C ALA A 20 -2.99 15.47 -18.21
N ASN A 21 -2.96 14.24 -17.71
CA ASN A 21 -1.81 13.36 -17.88
C ASN A 21 -1.62 13.02 -19.35
N ALA A 22 -0.41 13.32 -19.89
CA ALA A 22 -0.13 13.22 -21.32
C ALA A 22 -0.25 11.81 -21.88
N ASP A 23 0.13 10.79 -21.12
CA ASP A 23 0.05 9.39 -21.54
C ASP A 23 -1.38 8.91 -21.57
N LEU A 24 -2.18 9.24 -20.55
CA LEU A 24 -3.61 8.93 -20.52
C LEU A 24 -4.37 9.66 -21.63
N ALA A 25 -4.10 10.95 -21.85
CA ALA A 25 -4.68 11.72 -22.93
C ALA A 25 -4.35 11.16 -24.33
N SER A 26 -3.13 10.65 -24.50
CA SER A 26 -2.70 9.95 -25.71
C SER A 26 -3.52 8.65 -25.91
N ASP A 27 -3.73 7.89 -24.84
CA ASP A 27 -4.40 6.60 -24.91
C ASP A 27 -5.91 6.75 -25.14
N ILE A 28 -6.54 7.79 -24.59
CA ILE A 28 -7.94 8.15 -24.89
C ILE A 28 -8.13 8.37 -26.41
N LYS A 29 -7.10 8.87 -27.10
CA LYS A 29 -7.08 9.10 -28.56
C LYS A 29 -6.60 7.87 -29.36
N GLY A 30 -6.43 6.71 -28.73
CA GLY A 30 -6.04 5.46 -29.37
C GLY A 30 -4.56 5.06 -29.18
N GLY A 31 -3.83 5.70 -28.28
CA GLY A 31 -2.50 5.29 -27.85
C GLY A 31 -2.51 3.97 -27.07
N CYS A 32 -1.35 3.58 -26.52
CA CYS A 32 -1.17 2.35 -25.74
C CYS A 32 0.04 2.50 -24.80
N LYS A 33 0.01 3.49 -23.92
CA LYS A 33 1.09 3.79 -22.98
C LYS A 33 0.72 3.43 -21.55
N THR A 34 -0.58 3.48 -21.22
CA THR A 34 -1.11 3.17 -19.90
C THR A 34 -1.69 1.77 -19.86
N ILE A 35 -1.94 1.28 -18.66
CA ILE A 35 -2.64 0.01 -18.46
C ILE A 35 -4.05 0.04 -19.09
N TYR A 36 -4.75 1.16 -19.01
CA TYR A 36 -6.09 1.31 -19.57
C TYR A 36 -6.09 1.19 -21.09
N GLY A 37 -5.19 1.89 -21.79
CA GLY A 37 -5.05 1.79 -23.23
C GLY A 37 -4.67 0.38 -23.68
N THR A 38 -3.77 -0.26 -22.95
CA THR A 38 -3.33 -1.64 -23.21
C THR A 38 -4.49 -2.63 -23.05
N ILE A 39 -5.20 -2.58 -21.91
CA ILE A 39 -6.33 -3.49 -21.64
C ILE A 39 -7.47 -3.24 -22.63
N ALA A 40 -7.79 -1.99 -22.95
CA ALA A 40 -8.83 -1.69 -23.94
C ALA A 40 -8.54 -2.35 -25.29
N ARG A 41 -7.31 -2.28 -25.79
CA ARG A 41 -6.90 -2.95 -27.05
C ARG A 41 -6.99 -4.47 -26.96
N ILE A 42 -6.61 -5.03 -25.81
CA ILE A 42 -6.72 -6.48 -25.60
C ILE A 42 -8.19 -6.92 -25.62
N LEU A 43 -9.07 -6.17 -24.97
CA LEU A 43 -10.51 -6.45 -24.98
C LEU A 43 -11.12 -6.33 -26.38
N GLU A 44 -10.75 -5.28 -27.13
CA GLU A 44 -11.16 -5.14 -28.55
C GLU A 44 -10.71 -6.33 -29.41
N ALA A 45 -9.45 -6.76 -29.24
CA ALA A 45 -8.94 -7.92 -29.96
C ALA A 45 -9.66 -9.22 -29.55
N ARG A 46 -9.98 -9.41 -28.27
CA ARG A 46 -10.78 -10.56 -27.81
C ARG A 46 -12.17 -10.57 -28.44
N MET A 47 -12.86 -9.42 -28.44
CA MET A 47 -14.16 -9.28 -29.07
C MET A 47 -14.11 -9.60 -30.55
N ALA A 48 -13.14 -9.05 -31.28
CA ALA A 48 -13.00 -9.24 -32.74
C ALA A 48 -12.74 -10.71 -33.11
N ASN A 49 -12.06 -11.45 -32.24
CA ASN A 49 -11.73 -12.86 -32.43
C ASN A 49 -12.76 -13.82 -31.80
N GLY A 50 -13.89 -13.34 -31.29
CA GLY A 50 -14.89 -14.18 -30.63
C GLY A 50 -14.35 -14.93 -29.41
N ALA A 51 -13.31 -14.40 -28.76
CA ALA A 51 -12.71 -15.01 -27.57
C ALA A 51 -13.67 -14.90 -26.37
N GLY A 52 -13.71 -15.97 -25.57
CA GLY A 52 -14.62 -16.07 -24.43
C GLY A 52 -14.33 -15.08 -23.28
N PRO A 53 -15.06 -15.24 -22.18
CA PRO A 53 -14.96 -14.35 -21.00
C PRO A 53 -13.53 -14.27 -20.42
N VAL A 54 -13.29 -13.26 -19.58
CA VAL A 54 -11.98 -13.01 -18.97
C VAL A 54 -12.12 -12.48 -17.55
N THR A 55 -11.21 -12.85 -16.69
CA THR A 55 -11.04 -12.23 -15.38
C THR A 55 -9.86 -11.27 -15.44
N LEU A 56 -10.08 -10.01 -15.06
CA LEU A 56 -9.05 -9.00 -14.92
C LEU A 56 -8.60 -8.97 -13.45
N LEU A 57 -7.53 -9.69 -13.16
CA LEU A 57 -7.04 -9.90 -11.80
C LEU A 57 -5.97 -8.86 -11.48
N ASN A 58 -6.31 -7.91 -10.63
CA ASN A 58 -5.40 -6.87 -10.16
C ASN A 58 -4.71 -7.34 -8.87
N CYS A 59 -3.39 -7.11 -8.75
CA CYS A 59 -2.61 -7.42 -7.55
C CYS A 59 -1.98 -6.15 -6.95
N ASP A 60 -2.58 -4.99 -7.18
CA ASP A 60 -2.09 -3.72 -6.64
C ASP A 60 -2.31 -3.63 -5.12
N ASN A 61 -1.40 -2.97 -4.43
CA ASN A 61 -1.43 -2.84 -2.97
C ASN A 61 -2.27 -1.63 -2.53
N VAL A 62 -3.53 -1.62 -2.93
CA VAL A 62 -4.53 -0.61 -2.55
C VAL A 62 -5.84 -1.30 -2.20
N ARG A 63 -6.64 -0.65 -1.33
CA ARG A 63 -7.99 -1.15 -0.98
C ARG A 63 -8.87 -1.23 -2.21
N HIS A 64 -9.67 -2.30 -2.30
CA HIS A 64 -10.64 -2.52 -3.37
C HIS A 64 -10.00 -2.42 -4.76
N ASN A 65 -8.82 -3.02 -4.92
CA ASN A 65 -8.01 -2.86 -6.12
C ASN A 65 -8.71 -3.32 -7.41
N GLY A 66 -9.51 -4.37 -7.36
CA GLY A 66 -10.30 -4.86 -8.49
C GLY A 66 -11.41 -3.87 -8.88
N GLU A 67 -12.18 -3.39 -7.90
CA GLU A 67 -13.24 -2.39 -8.12
C GLU A 67 -12.67 -1.08 -8.68
N ARG A 68 -11.60 -0.56 -8.06
CA ARG A 68 -10.93 0.67 -8.53
C ARG A 68 -10.43 0.55 -9.96
N PHE A 69 -9.83 -0.60 -10.29
CA PHE A 69 -9.39 -0.84 -11.66
C PHE A 69 -10.56 -0.91 -12.61
N HIS A 70 -11.64 -1.62 -12.27
CA HIS A 70 -12.86 -1.71 -13.05
C HIS A 70 -13.45 -0.32 -13.33
N ASP A 71 -13.63 0.49 -12.30
CA ASP A 71 -14.22 1.82 -12.42
C ASP A 71 -13.37 2.75 -13.28
N GLY A 72 -12.04 2.74 -13.07
CA GLY A 72 -11.12 3.48 -13.93
C GLY A 72 -11.15 3.01 -15.39
N LEU A 73 -11.26 1.71 -15.63
CA LEU A 73 -11.38 1.16 -16.98
C LEU A 73 -12.69 1.58 -17.66
N ILE A 74 -13.81 1.54 -16.95
CA ILE A 74 -15.10 2.00 -17.47
C ILE A 74 -15.05 3.49 -17.82
N GLU A 75 -14.46 4.31 -16.94
CA GLU A 75 -14.28 5.74 -17.20
C GLU A 75 -13.40 5.97 -18.44
N PHE A 76 -12.27 5.27 -18.55
CA PHE A 76 -11.39 5.34 -19.70
C PHE A 76 -12.10 4.96 -21.01
N LEU A 77 -12.83 3.86 -21.02
CA LEU A 77 -13.58 3.39 -22.18
C LEU A 77 -14.67 4.39 -22.58
N THR A 78 -15.32 5.02 -21.59
CA THR A 78 -16.33 6.07 -21.83
C THR A 78 -15.68 7.30 -22.47
N LEU A 79 -14.58 7.81 -21.95
CA LEU A 79 -13.83 8.93 -22.50
C LEU A 79 -13.28 8.64 -23.91
N SER A 80 -12.97 7.38 -24.19
CA SER A 80 -12.48 6.91 -25.49
C SER A 80 -13.60 6.57 -26.48
N GLY A 81 -14.89 6.74 -26.11
CA GLY A 81 -16.05 6.44 -26.96
C GLY A 81 -16.23 4.94 -27.28
N LYS A 82 -15.71 4.05 -26.44
CA LYS A 82 -15.68 2.59 -26.68
C LYS A 82 -16.89 1.86 -26.06
N GLN A 83 -18.11 2.33 -26.33
CA GLN A 83 -19.33 1.81 -25.72
C GLN A 83 -19.53 0.29 -25.93
N ARG A 84 -19.21 -0.25 -27.11
CA ARG A 84 -19.30 -1.70 -27.36
C ARG A 84 -18.36 -2.54 -26.46
N VAL A 85 -17.21 -1.99 -26.10
CA VAL A 85 -16.27 -2.66 -25.18
C VAL A 85 -16.84 -2.68 -23.77
N ILE A 86 -17.49 -1.59 -23.33
CA ILE A 86 -18.17 -1.51 -22.03
C ILE A 86 -19.27 -2.58 -21.93
N GLU A 87 -20.13 -2.68 -22.94
CA GLU A 87 -21.20 -3.67 -22.99
C GLU A 87 -20.65 -5.11 -22.93
N TRP A 88 -19.60 -5.37 -23.73
CA TRP A 88 -18.95 -6.68 -23.71
C TRP A 88 -18.32 -6.99 -22.36
N LEU A 89 -17.62 -6.02 -21.76
CA LEU A 89 -16.95 -6.15 -20.47
C LEU A 89 -17.97 -6.49 -19.36
N SER A 90 -19.08 -5.78 -19.30
CA SER A 90 -20.15 -6.03 -18.32
C SER A 90 -20.70 -7.46 -18.41
N ALA A 91 -20.80 -8.02 -19.62
CA ALA A 91 -21.31 -9.37 -19.84
C ALA A 91 -20.25 -10.47 -19.70
N ASN A 92 -18.97 -10.17 -19.92
CA ASN A 92 -17.92 -11.18 -20.12
C ASN A 92 -16.70 -11.02 -19.21
N ALA A 93 -16.65 -10.02 -18.33
CA ALA A 93 -15.51 -9.84 -17.46
C ALA A 93 -15.91 -9.72 -15.99
N THR A 94 -14.95 -10.06 -15.09
CA THR A 94 -14.98 -9.73 -13.67
C THR A 94 -13.63 -9.16 -13.26
N CYS A 95 -13.62 -8.36 -12.22
CA CYS A 95 -12.42 -7.76 -11.62
C CYS A 95 -12.41 -8.09 -10.11
N PRO A 96 -12.03 -9.31 -9.71
CA PRO A 96 -11.96 -9.66 -8.29
C PRO A 96 -10.99 -8.74 -7.54
N ASN A 97 -11.34 -8.38 -6.31
CA ASN A 97 -10.37 -7.78 -5.41
C ASN A 97 -9.36 -8.83 -4.94
N THR A 98 -8.15 -8.36 -4.64
CA THR A 98 -7.08 -9.21 -4.12
C THR A 98 -6.34 -8.52 -2.98
N MET A 99 -5.81 -9.30 -2.06
CA MET A 99 -4.85 -8.83 -1.07
C MET A 99 -3.54 -9.59 -1.25
N VAL A 100 -2.45 -8.86 -1.43
CA VAL A 100 -1.11 -9.41 -1.59
C VAL A 100 -0.22 -8.95 -0.43
N ASP A 101 0.52 -9.88 0.15
CA ASP A 101 1.42 -9.57 1.26
C ASP A 101 2.74 -10.35 1.14
N ARG A 102 3.79 -9.63 0.82
CA ARG A 102 5.18 -10.07 0.84
C ARG A 102 6.08 -8.85 0.88
N ILE A 103 6.98 -8.77 1.85
CA ILE A 103 7.96 -7.67 1.89
C ILE A 103 8.99 -7.91 0.79
N THR A 104 9.04 -6.97 -0.16
CA THR A 104 9.97 -6.95 -1.30
C THR A 104 10.69 -5.60 -1.32
N PRO A 105 11.88 -5.50 -0.68
CA PRO A 105 12.65 -4.26 -0.66
C PRO A 105 13.22 -3.95 -2.05
N ARG A 106 13.72 -2.74 -2.22
CA ARG A 106 14.49 -2.41 -3.44
C ARG A 106 15.68 -3.35 -3.55
N PRO A 107 15.93 -3.95 -4.74
CA PRO A 107 17.07 -4.83 -4.93
C PRO A 107 18.38 -4.10 -4.64
N ALA A 108 19.29 -4.75 -3.91
CA ALA A 108 20.63 -4.26 -3.73
C ALA A 108 21.39 -4.26 -5.07
N ALA A 109 22.28 -3.30 -5.28
CA ALA A 109 23.00 -3.14 -6.53
C ALA A 109 23.86 -4.37 -6.92
N ASP A 110 24.29 -5.16 -5.94
CA ASP A 110 25.07 -6.39 -6.12
C ASP A 110 24.22 -7.65 -6.38
N LEU A 111 22.88 -7.54 -6.27
CA LEU A 111 21.98 -8.69 -6.37
C LEU A 111 22.12 -9.47 -7.71
N PRO A 112 22.20 -8.82 -8.89
CA PRO A 112 22.43 -9.54 -10.15
C PRO A 112 23.71 -10.37 -10.15
N ALA A 113 24.81 -9.80 -9.63
CA ALA A 113 26.09 -10.49 -9.55
C ALA A 113 26.04 -11.70 -8.59
N ARG A 114 25.35 -11.56 -7.46
CA ARG A 114 25.14 -12.66 -6.50
C ARG A 114 24.32 -13.79 -7.10
N ILE A 115 23.29 -13.49 -7.87
CA ILE A 115 22.47 -14.50 -8.56
C ILE A 115 23.30 -15.22 -9.60
N LYS A 116 24.02 -14.47 -10.46
CA LYS A 116 24.90 -15.06 -11.46
C LYS A 116 25.94 -15.99 -10.85
N ALA A 117 26.58 -15.56 -9.75
CA ALA A 117 27.57 -16.40 -9.06
C ALA A 117 26.98 -17.70 -8.49
N ARG A 118 25.71 -17.70 -8.07
CA ARG A 118 25.07 -18.88 -7.47
C ARG A 118 24.38 -19.80 -8.46
N THR A 119 23.86 -19.27 -9.55
CA THR A 119 22.97 -19.99 -10.48
C THR A 119 23.53 -20.10 -11.89
N GLY A 120 24.53 -19.28 -12.24
CA GLY A 120 25.02 -19.13 -13.60
C GLY A 120 24.12 -18.31 -14.52
N ILE A 121 22.96 -17.84 -14.03
CA ILE A 121 21.96 -17.11 -14.83
C ILE A 121 22.24 -15.61 -14.75
N ASP A 122 22.28 -14.95 -15.91
CA ASP A 122 22.29 -13.50 -16.03
C ASP A 122 20.83 -12.98 -15.92
N ASP A 123 20.46 -12.51 -14.72
CA ASP A 123 19.15 -11.90 -14.47
C ASP A 123 19.34 -10.37 -14.33
N ASN A 124 18.73 -9.62 -15.25
CA ASN A 124 18.83 -8.16 -15.28
C ASN A 124 17.78 -7.46 -14.42
N ALA A 125 16.81 -8.20 -13.88
CA ALA A 125 15.72 -7.66 -13.06
C ALA A 125 15.41 -8.52 -11.83
N PRO A 126 16.40 -8.94 -11.05
CA PRO A 126 16.18 -9.82 -9.91
C PRO A 126 15.45 -9.06 -8.79
N VAL A 127 14.55 -9.74 -8.12
CA VAL A 127 13.81 -9.22 -6.98
C VAL A 127 14.10 -10.08 -5.75
N MET A 128 14.38 -9.41 -4.62
CA MET A 128 14.51 -10.07 -3.34
C MET A 128 13.20 -9.96 -2.57
N GLY A 129 12.78 -11.04 -1.92
CA GLY A 129 11.59 -11.06 -1.07
C GLY A 129 11.79 -11.94 0.15
N GLU A 130 11.01 -11.68 1.19
CA GLU A 130 10.98 -12.54 2.38
C GLU A 130 10.40 -13.92 2.08
N ARG A 131 10.49 -14.82 3.07
CA ARG A 131 9.90 -16.18 2.94
C ARG A 131 8.39 -16.18 3.09
N PHE A 132 7.83 -15.24 3.88
CA PHE A 132 6.39 -15.09 4.02
C PHE A 132 5.77 -14.70 2.68
N ILE A 133 4.66 -15.31 2.36
CA ILE A 133 3.84 -14.98 1.19
C ILE A 133 2.38 -15.23 1.56
N GLN A 134 1.54 -14.25 1.27
CA GLN A 134 0.09 -14.41 1.36
C GLN A 134 -0.53 -13.76 0.12
N TRP A 135 -1.40 -14.50 -0.53
CA TRP A 135 -2.20 -14.00 -1.63
C TRP A 135 -3.64 -14.46 -1.44
N VAL A 136 -4.52 -13.49 -1.20
CA VAL A 136 -5.95 -13.71 -1.00
C VAL A 136 -6.69 -13.13 -2.19
N VAL A 137 -7.62 -13.86 -2.75
CA VAL A 137 -8.35 -13.50 -3.97
C VAL A 137 -9.83 -13.77 -3.77
N GLU A 138 -10.69 -12.82 -4.13
CA GLU A 138 -12.13 -13.08 -4.18
C GLU A 138 -12.45 -14.12 -5.26
N ASP A 139 -13.19 -15.18 -4.88
CA ASP A 139 -13.55 -16.26 -5.82
C ASP A 139 -14.70 -15.82 -6.75
N ASN A 140 -14.45 -14.73 -7.44
CA ASN A 140 -15.36 -14.11 -8.41
C ASN A 140 -14.74 -14.14 -9.83
N PHE A 141 -14.42 -15.34 -10.31
CA PHE A 141 -13.87 -15.53 -11.65
C PHE A 141 -15.00 -15.66 -12.68
N ARG A 142 -14.82 -15.02 -13.82
CA ARG A 142 -15.86 -15.04 -14.89
C ARG A 142 -15.93 -16.36 -15.64
N ASP A 143 -14.85 -17.13 -15.65
CA ASP A 143 -14.71 -18.38 -16.38
C ASP A 143 -13.76 -19.30 -15.63
N VAL A 144 -13.31 -20.36 -16.25
CA VAL A 144 -12.33 -21.30 -15.70
C VAL A 144 -11.10 -20.55 -15.19
N ARG A 145 -10.71 -20.83 -13.98
CA ARG A 145 -9.51 -20.32 -13.34
C ARG A 145 -8.47 -21.43 -13.12
N PRO A 146 -7.19 -21.09 -13.00
CA PRO A 146 -6.20 -22.03 -12.49
C PRO A 146 -6.55 -22.49 -11.07
N ALA A 147 -6.13 -23.68 -10.70
CA ALA A 147 -6.27 -24.19 -9.33
C ALA A 147 -5.27 -23.49 -8.38
N LEU A 148 -5.46 -22.19 -8.16
CA LEU A 148 -4.54 -21.31 -7.41
C LEU A 148 -4.37 -21.77 -5.96
N GLU A 149 -5.39 -22.39 -5.37
CA GLU A 149 -5.37 -22.96 -4.04
C GLU A 149 -4.31 -24.06 -3.87
N THR A 150 -3.95 -24.76 -4.93
CA THR A 150 -2.89 -25.79 -4.89
C THR A 150 -1.48 -25.23 -4.67
N VAL A 151 -1.30 -23.95 -4.86
CA VAL A 151 -0.03 -23.23 -4.62
C VAL A 151 -0.16 -22.25 -3.45
N GLY A 152 -1.18 -22.39 -2.61
CA GLY A 152 -1.34 -21.64 -1.37
C GLY A 152 -2.06 -20.29 -1.50
N VAL A 153 -2.74 -20.03 -2.60
CA VAL A 153 -3.62 -18.86 -2.72
C VAL A 153 -4.91 -19.10 -1.94
N GLU A 154 -5.31 -18.15 -1.13
CA GLU A 154 -6.57 -18.20 -0.37
C GLU A 154 -7.70 -17.63 -1.24
N LEU A 155 -8.71 -18.45 -1.50
CA LEU A 155 -9.92 -18.05 -2.23
C LEU A 155 -11.04 -17.77 -1.22
N VAL A 156 -11.58 -16.54 -1.27
CA VAL A 156 -12.52 -16.05 -0.25
C VAL A 156 -13.73 -15.37 -0.90
N GLY A 157 -14.79 -15.18 -0.13
CA GLY A 157 -15.97 -14.41 -0.56
C GLY A 157 -15.71 -12.90 -0.54
N SER A 158 -14.80 -12.41 0.31
CA SER A 158 -14.40 -11.01 0.40
C SER A 158 -12.99 -10.89 0.93
N VAL A 159 -12.16 -10.05 0.32
CA VAL A 159 -10.79 -9.73 0.80
C VAL A 159 -10.77 -8.63 1.84
N ILE A 160 -11.86 -7.91 2.06
CA ILE A 160 -11.91 -6.72 2.95
C ILE A 160 -11.33 -7.00 4.35
N PRO A 161 -11.67 -8.09 5.04
CA PRO A 161 -11.08 -8.39 6.35
C PRO A 161 -9.55 -8.50 6.31
N TYR A 162 -9.02 -9.13 5.27
CA TYR A 162 -7.57 -9.31 5.06
C TYR A 162 -6.87 -7.98 4.73
N GLU A 163 -7.48 -7.15 3.89
CA GLU A 163 -6.98 -5.81 3.57
C GLU A 163 -6.88 -4.95 4.83
N GLU A 164 -7.97 -4.89 5.63
CA GLU A 164 -7.99 -4.09 6.84
C GLU A 164 -6.98 -4.58 7.88
N ALA A 165 -6.89 -5.88 8.10
CA ALA A 165 -5.88 -6.45 8.98
C ALA A 165 -4.46 -6.08 8.52
N LYS A 166 -4.13 -6.30 7.25
CA LYS A 166 -2.81 -5.97 6.70
C LYS A 166 -2.50 -4.47 6.80
N ILE A 167 -3.42 -3.62 6.37
CA ILE A 167 -3.19 -2.17 6.30
C ILE A 167 -3.01 -1.57 7.70
N ARG A 168 -3.86 -1.97 8.65
CA ARG A 168 -3.82 -1.41 10.01
C ARG A 168 -2.78 -2.08 10.89
N ILE A 169 -2.59 -3.41 10.81
CA ILE A 169 -1.63 -4.12 11.65
C ILE A 169 -0.22 -4.02 11.06
N LEU A 170 -0.03 -4.38 9.78
CA LEU A 170 1.31 -4.43 9.19
C LEU A 170 1.77 -3.05 8.69
N ASN A 171 1.02 -2.43 7.76
CA ASN A 171 1.51 -1.24 7.08
C ASN A 171 1.62 -0.02 8.02
N ALA A 172 0.65 0.19 8.91
CA ALA A 172 0.69 1.30 9.86
C ALA A 172 1.79 1.09 10.92
N SER A 173 1.95 -0.12 11.47
CA SER A 173 3.05 -0.43 12.40
C SER A 173 4.42 -0.27 11.73
N HIS A 174 4.55 -0.66 10.47
CA HIS A 174 5.77 -0.50 9.69
C HIS A 174 6.15 0.99 9.59
N SER A 175 5.19 1.86 9.29
CA SER A 175 5.39 3.30 9.22
C SER A 175 5.77 3.89 10.60
N CYS A 176 5.10 3.48 11.66
CA CYS A 176 5.41 3.85 13.04
C CYS A 176 6.88 3.52 13.38
N ILE A 177 7.30 2.28 13.11
CA ILE A 177 8.67 1.80 13.35
C ILE A 177 9.68 2.60 12.55
N ALA A 178 9.38 2.93 11.29
CA ALA A 178 10.27 3.70 10.42
C ALA A 178 10.47 5.14 10.92
N TRP A 179 9.40 5.83 11.30
CA TRP A 179 9.49 7.18 11.84
C TRP A 179 10.25 7.20 13.16
N ALA A 180 9.88 6.33 14.10
CA ALA A 180 10.56 6.23 15.40
C ALA A 180 12.03 5.83 15.26
N GLY A 181 12.34 4.84 14.42
CA GLY A 181 13.70 4.39 14.15
C GLY A 181 14.57 5.48 13.55
N THR A 182 14.05 6.27 12.62
CA THR A 182 14.77 7.42 12.06
C THR A 182 15.08 8.47 13.14
N LEU A 183 14.12 8.76 14.01
CA LEU A 183 14.29 9.75 15.08
C LEU A 183 15.39 9.37 16.10
N VAL A 184 15.69 8.08 16.22
CA VAL A 184 16.78 7.58 17.08
C VAL A 184 18.05 7.20 16.31
N GLY A 185 18.12 7.57 15.01
CA GLY A 185 19.33 7.42 14.21
C GLY A 185 19.56 6.02 13.64
N GLN A 186 18.54 5.15 13.61
CA GLN A 186 18.63 3.83 13.01
C GLN A 186 18.38 3.88 11.50
N GLN A 187 19.02 2.99 10.75
CA GLN A 187 18.92 2.96 9.29
C GLN A 187 17.89 1.95 8.80
N TYR A 188 17.78 0.81 9.47
CA TYR A 188 16.98 -0.32 8.98
C TYR A 188 15.79 -0.64 9.88
N ILE A 189 14.73 -1.15 9.28
CA ILE A 189 13.51 -1.56 9.98
C ILE A 189 13.80 -2.66 11.02
N HIS A 190 14.70 -3.61 10.73
CA HIS A 190 15.02 -4.66 11.67
C HIS A 190 15.69 -4.14 12.95
N GLU A 191 16.57 -3.14 12.82
CA GLU A 191 17.19 -2.46 13.98
C GLU A 191 16.12 -1.74 14.82
N SER A 192 15.28 -0.98 14.15
CA SER A 192 14.18 -0.22 14.76
C SER A 192 13.19 -1.13 15.49
N THR A 193 12.84 -2.27 14.87
CA THR A 193 11.92 -3.24 15.46
C THR A 193 12.52 -3.94 16.69
N LEU A 194 13.83 -4.17 16.72
CA LEU A 194 14.54 -4.76 17.88
C LEU A 194 14.71 -3.78 19.03
N THR A 195 14.44 -2.49 18.83
CA THR A 195 14.47 -1.48 19.88
C THR A 195 13.20 -1.55 20.72
N GLU A 196 13.32 -1.95 21.97
CA GLU A 196 12.21 -2.33 22.86
C GLU A 196 11.08 -1.28 22.93
N PHE A 197 11.42 -0.01 23.12
CA PHE A 197 10.39 1.04 23.22
C PHE A 197 9.67 1.31 21.89
N ILE A 198 10.37 1.18 20.75
CA ILE A 198 9.75 1.32 19.42
C ILE A 198 8.78 0.17 19.17
N TYR A 199 9.22 -1.06 19.46
CA TYR A 199 8.36 -2.23 19.39
C TYR A 199 7.10 -2.06 20.25
N LYS A 200 7.27 -1.60 21.50
CA LYS A 200 6.13 -1.40 22.43
C LYS A 200 5.12 -0.38 21.92
N ILE A 201 5.55 0.70 21.24
CA ILE A 201 4.62 1.67 20.65
C ILE A 201 3.78 0.99 19.57
N ALA A 202 4.42 0.26 18.65
CA ALA A 202 3.73 -0.44 17.59
C ALA A 202 2.81 -1.56 18.11
N ASP A 203 3.26 -2.34 19.09
CA ASP A 203 2.48 -3.42 19.69
C ASP A 203 1.26 -2.90 20.45
N ARG A 204 1.40 -1.83 21.23
CA ARG A 204 0.27 -1.20 21.92
C ARG A 204 -0.77 -0.67 20.93
N TYR A 205 -0.33 0.00 19.87
CA TYR A 205 -1.22 0.46 18.81
C TYR A 205 -2.07 -0.68 18.25
N VAL A 206 -1.45 -1.80 17.93
CA VAL A 206 -2.16 -2.96 17.37
C VAL A 206 -3.07 -3.61 18.41
N THR A 207 -2.55 -3.83 19.62
CA THR A 207 -3.25 -4.62 20.65
C THR A 207 -4.37 -3.85 21.33
N GLU A 208 -4.12 -2.57 21.66
CA GLU A 208 -5.07 -1.76 22.45
C GLU A 208 -6.17 -1.15 21.58
N ASP A 209 -5.85 -0.77 20.32
CA ASP A 209 -6.77 -0.02 19.47
C ASP A 209 -7.21 -0.79 18.21
N VAL A 210 -6.26 -1.34 17.41
CA VAL A 210 -6.60 -1.92 16.10
C VAL A 210 -7.41 -3.19 16.22
N ILE A 211 -6.92 -4.18 17.00
CA ILE A 211 -7.61 -5.46 17.15
C ILE A 211 -9.03 -5.28 17.71
N PRO A 212 -9.24 -4.47 18.77
CA PRO A 212 -10.59 -4.18 19.23
C PRO A 212 -11.48 -3.48 18.19
N CYS A 213 -10.93 -2.60 17.34
CA CYS A 213 -11.69 -1.95 16.28
C CYS A 213 -12.09 -2.92 15.17
N LEU A 214 -11.20 -3.79 14.74
CA LEU A 214 -11.48 -4.79 13.71
C LEU A 214 -12.45 -5.88 14.18
N GLY A 215 -12.47 -6.16 15.48
CA GLY A 215 -13.39 -7.13 16.09
C GLY A 215 -13.23 -8.54 15.53
N ASP A 216 -14.28 -9.33 15.64
CA ASP A 216 -14.34 -10.68 15.04
C ASP A 216 -14.70 -10.54 13.55
N ASN A 217 -13.71 -10.65 12.71
CA ASN A 217 -13.83 -10.53 11.25
C ASN A 217 -13.45 -11.83 10.51
N GLY A 218 -13.36 -12.95 11.23
CA GLY A 218 -13.00 -14.25 10.68
C GLY A 218 -11.49 -14.50 10.51
N ILE A 219 -10.63 -13.54 10.94
CA ILE A 219 -9.17 -13.67 10.92
C ILE A 219 -8.65 -13.78 12.35
N ASP A 220 -7.69 -14.66 12.58
CA ASP A 220 -6.94 -14.70 13.85
C ASP A 220 -5.99 -13.49 13.94
N LEU A 221 -6.56 -12.33 14.31
CA LEU A 221 -5.82 -11.07 14.42
C LEU A 221 -4.67 -11.12 15.45
N PRO A 222 -4.82 -11.79 16.63
CA PRO A 222 -3.71 -11.98 17.54
C PRO A 222 -2.56 -12.78 16.92
N ALA A 223 -2.84 -13.88 16.23
CA ALA A 223 -1.81 -14.65 15.54
C ALA A 223 -1.12 -13.82 14.43
N TYR A 224 -1.90 -13.03 13.67
CA TYR A 224 -1.34 -12.13 12.65
C TYR A 224 -0.45 -11.04 13.28
N ARG A 225 -0.88 -10.41 14.40
CA ARG A 225 -0.05 -9.47 15.17
C ARG A 225 1.30 -10.08 15.55
N ASP A 226 1.34 -11.34 15.99
CA ASP A 226 2.56 -12.00 16.46
C ASP A 226 3.52 -12.37 15.31
N VAL A 227 3.02 -12.49 14.09
CA VAL A 227 3.82 -12.78 12.89
C VAL A 227 4.51 -11.52 12.36
N VAL A 228 3.84 -10.38 12.37
CA VAL A 228 4.32 -9.13 11.74
C VAL A 228 5.70 -8.68 12.26
N PRO A 229 5.96 -8.58 13.57
CA PRO A 229 7.29 -8.17 14.06
C PRO A 229 8.40 -9.15 13.69
N LYS A 230 8.10 -10.46 13.64
CA LYS A 230 9.09 -11.48 13.22
C LYS A 230 9.54 -11.29 11.78
N ARG A 231 8.65 -10.78 10.92
CA ARG A 231 8.97 -10.43 9.54
C ARG A 231 9.88 -9.19 9.49
N PHE A 232 9.57 -8.17 10.28
CA PHE A 232 10.33 -6.92 10.35
C PHE A 232 11.73 -7.09 10.93
N THR A 233 11.94 -8.02 11.86
CA THR A 233 13.26 -8.29 12.47
C THR A 233 14.22 -9.06 11.56
N ASN A 234 13.85 -9.39 10.32
CA ASN A 234 14.70 -10.12 9.40
C ASN A 234 15.85 -9.22 8.86
N PRO A 235 17.11 -9.42 9.29
CA PRO A 235 18.22 -8.55 8.90
C PRO A 235 18.64 -8.72 7.42
N TRP A 236 18.22 -9.82 6.78
CA TRP A 236 18.58 -10.09 5.40
C TRP A 236 17.75 -9.29 4.39
N ILE A 237 16.60 -8.80 4.82
CA ILE A 237 15.73 -7.96 3.97
C ILE A 237 16.34 -6.58 3.77
N GLN A 238 17.02 -6.02 4.77
CA GLN A 238 17.67 -4.71 4.74
C GLN A 238 16.72 -3.59 4.28
N ASP A 239 15.47 -3.66 4.71
CA ASP A 239 14.49 -2.63 4.41
C ASP A 239 14.80 -1.35 5.19
N THR A 240 14.91 -0.22 4.50
CA THR A 240 15.36 1.03 5.12
C THR A 240 14.21 1.82 5.73
N ASN A 241 14.48 2.48 6.85
CA ASN A 241 13.53 3.44 7.44
C ASN A 241 13.16 4.53 6.43
N GLN A 242 14.11 5.01 5.60
CA GLN A 242 13.85 5.97 4.54
C GLN A 242 12.72 5.53 3.59
N ARG A 243 12.79 4.30 3.07
CA ARG A 243 11.77 3.79 2.14
C ARG A 243 10.40 3.68 2.80
N VAL A 244 10.39 3.20 4.04
CA VAL A 244 9.13 2.95 4.76
C VAL A 244 8.54 4.23 5.33
N ALA A 245 9.35 5.22 5.71
CA ALA A 245 8.88 6.51 6.22
C ALA A 245 8.23 7.41 5.14
N ALA A 246 8.49 7.14 3.87
CA ALA A 246 7.93 7.90 2.75
C ALA A 246 6.39 7.92 2.74
N ASP A 247 5.81 8.91 2.05
CA ASP A 247 4.36 9.05 1.83
C ASP A 247 3.52 9.13 3.11
N GLY A 248 4.04 9.75 4.17
CA GLY A 248 3.37 9.86 5.47
C GLY A 248 2.04 10.60 5.40
N PHE A 249 1.94 11.65 4.58
CA PHE A 249 0.71 12.42 4.39
C PHE A 249 -0.43 11.60 3.76
N SER A 250 -0.09 10.63 2.91
CA SER A 250 -1.06 9.67 2.36
C SER A 250 -1.36 8.54 3.35
N LYS A 251 -0.35 8.07 4.08
CA LYS A 251 -0.46 6.91 4.99
C LYS A 251 -1.30 7.20 6.22
N ILE A 252 -1.15 8.38 6.83
CA ILE A 252 -1.93 8.73 8.03
C ILE A 252 -3.44 8.67 7.76
N PRO A 253 -4.01 9.36 6.76
CA PRO A 253 -5.44 9.29 6.50
C PRO A 253 -5.92 7.91 6.03
N ALA A 254 -5.08 7.17 5.30
CA ALA A 254 -5.45 5.88 4.73
C ALA A 254 -5.33 4.71 5.71
N MET A 255 -4.33 4.72 6.61
CA MET A 255 -3.99 3.55 7.44
C MET A 255 -4.27 3.75 8.93
N ILE A 256 -4.10 4.97 9.45
CA ILE A 256 -4.13 5.28 10.88
C ILE A 256 -5.45 5.94 11.28
N ALA A 257 -5.91 6.94 10.53
CA ALA A 257 -7.12 7.70 10.85
C ALA A 257 -8.40 6.84 10.93
N PRO A 258 -8.58 5.75 10.17
CA PRO A 258 -9.73 4.87 10.37
C PRO A 258 -9.82 4.34 11.81
N THR A 259 -8.73 3.86 12.38
CA THR A 259 -8.68 3.37 13.77
C THR A 259 -9.01 4.48 14.78
N LEU A 260 -8.46 5.70 14.58
CA LEU A 260 -8.81 6.85 15.43
C LEU A 260 -10.31 7.13 15.43
N ARG A 261 -10.93 7.20 14.25
CA ARG A 261 -12.36 7.48 14.12
C ARG A 261 -13.22 6.41 14.76
N GLU A 262 -12.89 5.14 14.54
CA GLU A 262 -13.65 4.01 15.10
C GLU A 262 -13.54 3.94 16.62
N CYS A 263 -12.36 4.20 17.20
CA CYS A 263 -12.21 4.31 18.65
C CYS A 263 -13.12 5.39 19.22
N TYR A 264 -13.11 6.60 18.64
CA TYR A 264 -14.00 7.68 19.09
C TYR A 264 -15.49 7.34 18.91
N GLN A 265 -15.88 6.70 17.82
CA GLN A 265 -17.25 6.24 17.61
C GLN A 265 -17.70 5.22 18.67
N ARG A 266 -16.77 4.42 19.18
CA ARG A 266 -16.98 3.45 20.27
C ARG A 266 -16.86 4.07 21.66
N GLY A 267 -16.61 5.38 21.77
CA GLY A 267 -16.40 6.07 23.05
C GLY A 267 -15.08 5.71 23.72
N VAL A 268 -14.12 5.17 22.99
CA VAL A 268 -12.78 4.80 23.48
C VAL A 268 -11.78 5.88 23.06
N ARG A 269 -10.93 6.28 23.99
CA ARG A 269 -9.84 7.21 23.70
C ARG A 269 -8.67 6.45 23.08
N PRO A 270 -8.26 6.77 21.83
CA PRO A 270 -7.24 6.01 21.08
C PRO A 270 -5.82 6.47 21.43
N ASP A 271 -5.40 6.35 22.68
CA ASP A 271 -4.11 6.87 23.14
C ASP A 271 -2.91 6.19 22.44
N ALA A 272 -3.02 4.90 22.18
CA ALA A 272 -1.96 4.16 21.48
C ALA A 272 -1.89 4.56 19.99
N THR A 273 -3.03 4.71 19.33
CA THR A 273 -3.06 5.14 17.91
C THR A 273 -2.59 6.59 17.75
N ALA A 274 -2.89 7.48 18.71
CA ALA A 274 -2.49 8.89 18.67
C ALA A 274 -0.96 9.08 18.69
N MET A 275 -0.22 8.11 19.19
CA MET A 275 1.26 8.12 19.14
C MET A 275 1.80 8.12 17.71
N LEU A 276 1.12 7.49 16.75
CA LEU A 276 1.62 7.37 15.38
C LEU A 276 1.66 8.72 14.64
N PRO A 277 0.58 9.51 14.58
CA PRO A 277 0.65 10.85 14.00
C PRO A 277 1.53 11.80 14.82
N ALA A 278 1.65 11.62 16.15
CA ALA A 278 2.58 12.40 16.95
C ALA A 278 4.05 12.11 16.57
N LEU A 279 4.43 10.85 16.37
CA LEU A 279 5.74 10.48 15.85
C LEU A 279 6.01 11.07 14.48
N PHE A 280 5.01 11.03 13.59
CA PHE A 280 5.14 11.65 12.26
C PHE A 280 5.28 13.17 12.36
N TYR A 281 4.57 13.83 13.28
CA TYR A 281 4.74 15.26 13.52
C TYR A 281 6.18 15.60 13.90
N VAL A 282 6.77 14.90 14.90
CA VAL A 282 8.16 15.11 15.32
C VAL A 282 9.14 14.77 14.18
N TYR A 283 8.86 13.72 13.39
CA TYR A 283 9.64 13.38 12.22
C TYR A 283 9.64 14.51 11.17
N MET A 284 8.48 15.13 10.90
CA MET A 284 8.35 16.26 9.98
C MET A 284 8.97 17.56 10.54
N GLU A 285 9.01 17.72 11.86
CA GLU A 285 9.76 18.81 12.51
C GLU A 285 11.27 18.67 12.25
N GLN A 286 11.82 17.45 12.37
CA GLN A 286 13.22 17.19 12.00
C GLN A 286 13.48 17.42 10.51
N TRP A 287 12.52 17.07 9.65
CA TRP A 287 12.58 17.40 8.22
C TRP A 287 12.61 18.90 7.99
N HIS A 288 11.72 19.67 8.61
CA HIS A 288 11.67 21.14 8.52
C HIS A 288 13.01 21.78 8.89
N HIS A 289 13.68 21.27 9.89
CA HIS A 289 14.99 21.75 10.35
C HIS A 289 16.18 21.18 9.57
N GLY A 290 15.97 20.39 8.52
CA GLY A 290 17.04 19.75 7.74
C GLY A 290 17.85 18.72 8.51
N LYS A 291 17.28 18.10 9.56
CA LYS A 291 17.97 17.17 10.47
C LYS A 291 17.71 15.69 10.16
N LEU A 292 16.89 15.37 9.16
CA LEU A 292 16.75 13.98 8.75
C LEU A 292 18.04 13.47 8.09
N PRO A 293 18.40 12.20 8.30
CA PRO A 293 19.63 11.62 7.73
C PRO A 293 19.54 11.33 6.23
N TYR A 294 18.38 11.60 5.60
CA TYR A 294 18.09 11.35 4.19
C TYR A 294 17.02 12.31 3.67
N GLU A 295 16.88 12.37 2.35
CA GLU A 295 15.80 13.13 1.71
C GLU A 295 14.45 12.42 1.92
N TYR A 296 13.47 13.16 2.46
CA TYR A 296 12.09 12.68 2.61
C TYR A 296 11.36 12.76 1.28
N GLN A 297 10.65 11.70 0.93
CA GLN A 297 9.87 11.58 -0.29
C GLN A 297 8.37 11.40 0.05
N ASP A 298 7.52 12.21 -0.55
CA ASP A 298 6.07 12.09 -0.40
C ASP A 298 5.38 12.73 -1.62
N GLY A 299 4.53 11.94 -2.27
CA GLY A 299 3.90 12.33 -3.55
C GLY A 299 2.92 13.49 -3.44
N ILE A 300 2.43 13.81 -2.22
CA ILE A 300 1.47 14.90 -1.99
C ILE A 300 2.00 15.97 -1.03
N LEU A 301 3.30 15.97 -0.75
CA LEU A 301 3.92 16.95 0.14
C LEU A 301 3.79 18.37 -0.40
N ASN A 302 3.11 19.23 0.34
CA ASN A 302 3.18 20.67 0.15
C ASN A 302 4.23 21.25 1.12
N ALA A 303 5.48 21.33 0.67
CA ALA A 303 6.62 21.75 1.48
C ALA A 303 6.40 23.15 2.11
N SER A 304 5.89 24.10 1.34
CA SER A 304 5.64 25.48 1.82
C SER A 304 4.60 25.50 2.95
N ALA A 305 3.52 24.72 2.81
CA ALA A 305 2.49 24.64 3.85
C ALA A 305 3.02 24.00 5.14
N VAL A 306 3.85 22.97 5.01
CA VAL A 306 4.46 22.30 6.17
C VAL A 306 5.47 23.20 6.88
N HIS A 307 6.31 23.91 6.14
CA HIS A 307 7.23 24.89 6.73
C HIS A 307 6.46 26.00 7.47
N ALA A 308 5.42 26.57 6.85
CA ALA A 308 4.60 27.60 7.47
C ALA A 308 3.89 27.08 8.75
N MET A 309 3.47 25.81 8.77
CA MET A 309 2.88 25.20 9.96
C MET A 309 3.87 25.18 11.14
N PHE A 310 5.12 24.78 10.92
CA PHE A 310 6.14 24.74 11.99
C PHE A 310 6.62 26.14 12.40
N GLU A 311 6.65 27.10 11.50
CA GLU A 311 6.98 28.49 11.81
C GLU A 311 5.89 29.21 12.62
N SER A 312 4.61 28.90 12.39
CA SER A 312 3.46 29.55 13.01
C SER A 312 2.90 28.83 14.23
N CYS A 313 3.32 27.58 14.49
CA CYS A 313 2.74 26.76 15.56
C CYS A 313 3.39 27.04 16.92
N PRO A 314 2.65 27.64 17.89
CA PRO A 314 3.20 28.00 19.20
C PRO A 314 3.36 26.83 20.18
N LEU A 315 3.13 25.58 19.74
CA LEU A 315 3.13 24.41 20.63
C LEU A 315 4.44 24.19 21.40
N TYR A 316 5.56 24.76 20.92
CA TYR A 316 6.88 24.64 21.55
C TYR A 316 7.48 25.97 22.03
N THR A 317 6.78 27.11 21.84
CA THR A 317 7.27 28.44 22.25
C THR A 317 6.68 28.92 23.57
N SER A 318 5.67 28.24 24.11
CA SER A 318 5.14 28.53 25.44
C SER A 318 5.89 27.66 26.47
N PRO A 319 6.45 28.26 27.53
CA PRO A 319 7.00 27.47 28.63
C PRO A 319 5.92 26.53 29.19
N SER A 320 6.31 25.30 29.44
CA SER A 320 5.41 24.33 30.07
C SER A 320 4.95 24.89 31.42
N PRO A 321 3.68 24.70 31.85
CA PRO A 321 3.26 25.04 33.21
C PRO A 321 4.08 24.37 34.30
N ARG A 322 5.03 23.48 33.97
CA ARG A 322 5.98 22.86 34.89
C ARG A 322 7.30 23.63 34.99
N ASP A 323 7.53 24.64 34.13
CA ASP A 323 8.72 25.46 34.09
C ASP A 323 8.50 26.84 34.76
N ALA A 324 7.32 27.05 35.37
CA ALA A 324 6.92 28.24 36.10
C ALA A 324 6.93 28.01 37.62
#